data_a25f554ef7daa33f050a9f7b3a020d4c
#
_entry.id   a25f554ef7daa33f050a9f7b3a020d4c
#
_cell.length_a   1.000
_cell.length_b   1.000
_cell.length_c   1.000
_cell.angle_alpha   90.00
_cell.angle_beta   90.00
_cell.angle_gamma   90.00
#
_symmetry.space_group_name_H-M   'P 1'
#
loop_
_entity.id
_entity.type
_entity.pdbx_description
1 polymer ?
#
loop_
_entity_poly.entity_id
_entity_poly.type
_entity_poly.pdbx_seq_one_letter_code
_entity_poly.pdbx_strand_id
1 'polypeptide(L)'
;MFNLFKKKKEEVKTNSYLPLKVREVVKETSDTVTLYFEQPEPFLEYKPGQFLTVILDFDGKEQRRSYSLSTSPFVDPYPGISVKKVDGGLFSNFLNEKIFPGKTINMLAPMGNFTADFHSKNQRHFFLVAGGSGITPIMGILKSVLINEPKSKVTLLYCSRNESQIIFHKKLENLSVANPGRLQVIHNLSQPSDTWTGNSGRLTKETISDLVQKAQSESDFPTEYFICGPDGIMDNALEVLEEMKVSKDKIYRESFYSAAADKAHDAAASGNMSGLTREVTVELEGEEHLITVSPDKTILESGLAQDLNMPYSCQSGLCTACRGKLISGEVKMDEDAGLSENEIASGYILCCVSRPVTSDVRVKIE
;
A
#
# COMPACT_ATOMS: atom_id res chain seq x y z
N MET A 1 32.29 -33.60 41.76
CA MET A 1 31.08 -32.76 41.82
C MET A 1 31.25 -31.67 40.77
N PHE A 2 30.85 -31.93 39.54
CA PHE A 2 30.99 -30.97 38.43
C PHE A 2 29.63 -30.39 38.12
N ASN A 3 29.45 -29.11 38.42
CA ASN A 3 28.26 -28.33 38.13
C ASN A 3 28.38 -27.81 36.68
N LEU A 4 27.68 -28.44 35.74
CA LEU A 4 27.52 -27.93 34.39
C LEU A 4 26.43 -26.82 34.41
N PHE A 5 26.85 -25.58 34.40
CA PHE A 5 25.99 -24.47 34.02
C PHE A 5 25.65 -24.59 32.53
N LYS A 6 24.48 -25.13 32.21
CA LYS A 6 23.88 -24.95 30.88
C LYS A 6 23.54 -23.47 30.71
N LYS A 7 24.38 -22.72 30.01
CA LYS A 7 23.96 -21.45 29.41
C LYS A 7 22.77 -21.76 28.50
N LYS A 8 21.58 -21.29 28.88
CA LYS A 8 20.47 -21.12 27.95
C LYS A 8 21.01 -20.24 26.81
N LYS A 9 21.12 -20.79 25.60
CA LYS A 9 21.18 -19.97 24.40
C LYS A 9 19.87 -19.16 24.39
N GLU A 10 19.96 -17.86 24.58
CA GLU A 10 18.92 -16.96 24.12
C GLU A 10 18.81 -17.18 22.61
N GLU A 11 17.75 -17.83 22.17
CA GLU A 11 17.34 -17.81 20.79
C GLU A 11 17.06 -16.35 20.45
N VAL A 12 17.98 -15.75 19.71
CA VAL A 12 17.77 -14.46 19.06
C VAL A 12 16.60 -14.70 18.12
N LYS A 13 15.40 -14.23 18.51
CA LYS A 13 14.26 -14.12 17.61
C LYS A 13 14.74 -13.22 16.46
N THR A 14 15.07 -13.80 15.34
CA THR A 14 15.41 -13.08 14.11
C THR A 14 14.11 -12.51 13.52
N ASN A 15 13.58 -11.47 14.17
CA ASN A 15 12.72 -10.55 13.47
C ASN A 15 13.61 -9.91 12.41
N SER A 16 13.40 -10.22 11.15
CA SER A 16 14.14 -9.62 10.04
C SER A 16 13.62 -8.19 9.80
N TYR A 17 13.75 -7.33 10.83
CA TYR A 17 13.49 -5.91 10.67
C TYR A 17 14.57 -5.30 9.79
N LEU A 18 14.14 -4.46 8.88
CA LEU A 18 14.98 -3.63 8.05
C LEU A 18 15.16 -2.28 8.76
N PRO A 19 16.30 -2.03 9.44
CA PRO A 19 16.57 -0.73 10.04
C PRO A 19 16.98 0.26 8.96
N LEU A 20 16.15 1.26 8.69
CA LEU A 20 16.45 2.32 7.75
C LEU A 20 16.77 3.62 8.49
N LYS A 21 17.93 4.21 8.17
CA LYS A 21 18.36 5.49 8.73
C LYS A 21 17.80 6.64 7.91
N VAL A 22 17.09 7.55 8.57
CA VAL A 22 16.55 8.77 7.96
C VAL A 22 17.70 9.67 7.51
N ARG A 23 17.77 9.93 6.22
CA ARG A 23 18.72 10.84 5.60
C ARG A 23 18.23 12.28 5.63
N GLU A 24 16.97 12.47 5.24
CA GLU A 24 16.37 13.78 5.06
C GLU A 24 14.86 13.73 5.34
N VAL A 25 14.33 14.83 5.86
CA VAL A 25 12.90 15.06 6.05
C VAL A 25 12.50 16.28 5.25
N VAL A 26 11.66 16.08 4.22
CA VAL A 26 11.17 17.17 3.36
C VAL A 26 9.72 17.45 3.67
N LYS A 27 9.40 18.72 3.96
CA LYS A 27 8.02 19.16 4.14
C LYS A 27 7.36 19.39 2.78
N GLU A 28 6.40 18.56 2.44
CA GLU A 28 5.66 18.65 1.16
C GLU A 28 4.47 19.63 1.26
N THR A 29 3.71 19.54 2.38
CA THR A 29 2.59 20.44 2.71
C THR A 29 2.61 20.76 4.21
N SER A 30 1.64 21.51 4.72
CA SER A 30 1.52 21.77 6.16
C SER A 30 1.33 20.52 7.00
N ASP A 31 0.76 19.46 6.41
CA ASP A 31 0.38 18.21 7.08
C ASP A 31 1.05 16.95 6.47
N THR A 32 2.03 17.13 5.58
CA THR A 32 2.70 16.00 4.91
C THR A 32 4.20 16.19 4.84
N VAL A 33 4.94 15.16 5.22
CA VAL A 33 6.41 15.08 5.07
C VAL A 33 6.80 13.88 4.22
N THR A 34 7.92 14.00 3.51
CA THR A 34 8.63 12.86 2.91
C THR A 34 9.87 12.56 3.74
N LEU A 35 9.99 11.31 4.18
CA LEU A 35 11.16 10.77 4.84
C LEU A 35 11.99 10.01 3.80
N TYR A 36 13.18 10.53 3.48
CA TYR A 36 14.16 9.82 2.66
C TYR A 36 15.11 9.05 3.54
N PHE A 37 15.48 7.83 3.14
CA PHE A 37 16.35 6.94 3.89
C PHE A 37 17.70 6.79 3.19
N GLU A 38 18.77 6.61 3.96
CA GLU A 38 20.03 6.13 3.42
C GLU A 38 19.84 4.74 2.82
N GLN A 39 20.56 4.43 1.74
CA GLN A 39 20.55 3.07 1.21
C GLN A 39 21.22 2.14 2.22
N PRO A 40 20.56 1.04 2.60
CA PRO A 40 21.16 0.04 3.47
C PRO A 40 22.18 -0.82 2.71
N GLU A 41 22.92 -1.65 3.45
CA GLU A 41 23.75 -2.74 2.93
C GLU A 41 23.12 -4.09 3.33
N PRO A 42 22.67 -4.94 2.40
CA PRO A 42 22.65 -4.73 0.94
C PRO A 42 21.68 -3.64 0.48
N PHE A 43 21.86 -3.16 -0.75
CA PHE A 43 21.01 -2.13 -1.36
C PHE A 43 19.51 -2.53 -1.34
N LEU A 44 18.64 -1.61 -0.97
CA LEU A 44 17.20 -1.85 -0.91
C LEU A 44 16.61 -1.96 -2.31
N GLU A 45 16.27 -3.17 -2.70
CA GLU A 45 15.54 -3.42 -3.93
C GLU A 45 14.04 -3.29 -3.71
N TYR A 46 13.34 -2.55 -4.57
CA TYR A 46 11.89 -2.42 -4.54
C TYR A 46 11.32 -2.08 -5.93
N LYS A 47 10.04 -2.38 -6.12
CA LYS A 47 9.29 -1.96 -7.31
C LYS A 47 8.52 -0.66 -7.03
N PRO A 48 8.41 0.27 -8.00
CA PRO A 48 7.58 1.46 -7.86
C PRO A 48 6.13 1.10 -7.52
N GLY A 49 5.57 1.80 -6.53
CA GLY A 49 4.23 1.52 -6.02
C GLY A 49 4.19 0.56 -4.83
N GLN A 50 5.28 -0.13 -4.49
CA GLN A 50 5.38 -0.90 -3.25
C GLN A 50 5.41 0.00 -2.01
N PHE A 51 5.14 -0.58 -0.84
CA PHE A 51 5.15 0.09 0.45
C PHE A 51 6.17 -0.54 1.42
N LEU A 52 6.56 0.26 2.41
CA LEU A 52 7.27 -0.19 3.61
C LEU A 52 6.28 -0.22 4.78
N THR A 53 6.36 -1.24 5.63
CA THR A 53 5.64 -1.26 6.90
C THR A 53 6.56 -0.71 7.99
N VAL A 54 6.25 0.48 8.46
CA VAL A 54 6.96 1.17 9.54
C VAL A 54 6.55 0.59 10.88
N ILE A 55 7.53 0.33 11.74
CA ILE A 55 7.36 -0.29 13.06
C ILE A 55 7.81 0.71 14.12
N LEU A 56 6.90 1.07 15.02
CA LEU A 56 7.16 1.96 16.14
C LEU A 56 6.64 1.33 17.44
N ASP A 57 7.31 1.62 18.53
CA ASP A 57 6.85 1.27 19.87
C ASP A 57 6.22 2.50 20.53
N PHE A 58 5.04 2.33 21.09
CA PHE A 58 4.34 3.31 21.91
C PHE A 58 3.98 2.66 23.24
N ASP A 59 4.65 3.08 24.31
CA ASP A 59 4.44 2.60 25.68
C ASP A 59 4.58 1.06 25.80
N GLY A 60 5.58 0.48 25.14
CA GLY A 60 5.86 -0.96 25.15
C GLY A 60 4.92 -1.78 24.23
N LYS A 61 4.13 -1.11 23.39
CA LYS A 61 3.29 -1.75 22.39
C LYS A 61 3.78 -1.44 20.98
N GLU A 62 4.21 -2.48 20.27
CA GLU A 62 4.56 -2.36 18.88
C GLU A 62 3.33 -2.05 18.03
N GLN A 63 3.44 -1.04 17.19
CA GLN A 63 2.44 -0.69 16.19
C GLN A 63 3.08 -0.68 14.81
N ARG A 64 2.33 -1.10 13.81
CA ARG A 64 2.76 -1.19 12.41
C ARG A 64 1.83 -0.40 11.51
N ARG A 65 2.38 0.37 10.56
CA ARG A 65 1.60 1.06 9.52
C ARG A 65 2.37 1.05 8.21
N SER A 66 1.64 0.75 7.13
CA SER A 66 2.20 0.76 5.78
C SER A 66 2.20 2.17 5.18
N TYR A 67 3.28 2.51 4.50
CA TYR A 67 3.42 3.75 3.73
C TYR A 67 4.07 3.44 2.39
N SER A 68 3.39 3.80 1.31
CA SER A 68 3.88 3.57 -0.04
C SER A 68 5.17 4.35 -0.29
N LEU A 69 6.10 3.71 -0.99
CA LEU A 69 7.31 4.33 -1.50
C LEU A 69 6.92 5.36 -2.58
N SER A 70 7.14 6.64 -2.30
CA SER A 70 6.86 7.74 -3.23
C SER A 70 8.04 8.03 -4.17
N THR A 71 9.05 7.20 -4.10
CA THR A 71 10.27 7.23 -4.91
C THR A 71 10.25 6.13 -5.97
N SER A 72 11.07 6.32 -7.00
CA SER A 72 11.33 5.34 -8.03
C SER A 72 12.79 4.87 -7.95
N PRO A 73 13.08 3.57 -7.86
CA PRO A 73 14.46 3.07 -7.81
C PRO A 73 15.24 3.36 -9.10
N PHE A 74 14.56 3.78 -10.17
CA PHE A 74 15.19 4.12 -11.45
C PHE A 74 15.68 5.56 -11.53
N VAL A 75 15.18 6.45 -10.64
CA VAL A 75 15.42 7.89 -10.72
C VAL A 75 15.91 8.47 -9.41
N ASP A 76 15.34 8.01 -8.30
CA ASP A 76 15.64 8.56 -6.99
C ASP A 76 16.81 7.78 -6.35
N PRO A 77 17.87 8.47 -5.90
CA PRO A 77 19.03 7.79 -5.30
C PRO A 77 18.74 7.19 -3.92
N TYR A 78 17.66 7.62 -3.28
CA TYR A 78 17.28 7.22 -1.93
C TYR A 78 15.80 6.80 -1.89
N PRO A 79 15.47 5.67 -1.20
CA PRO A 79 14.08 5.30 -0.98
C PRO A 79 13.41 6.32 -0.05
N GLY A 80 12.13 6.57 -0.27
CA GLY A 80 11.40 7.54 0.52
C GLY A 80 9.91 7.24 0.61
N ILE A 81 9.36 7.42 1.80
CA ILE A 81 7.92 7.34 2.07
C ILE A 81 7.38 8.74 2.36
N SER A 82 6.15 9.01 1.94
CA SER A 82 5.49 10.29 2.24
C SER A 82 4.30 10.05 3.16
N VAL A 83 4.30 10.76 4.28
CA VAL A 83 3.37 10.54 5.38
C VAL A 83 2.52 11.80 5.58
N LYS A 84 1.22 11.67 5.31
CA LYS A 84 0.23 12.69 5.64
C LYS A 84 -0.29 12.47 7.05
N LYS A 85 -0.42 13.54 7.83
CA LYS A 85 -1.05 13.49 9.15
C LYS A 85 -2.50 13.06 9.05
N VAL A 86 -2.90 12.16 9.93
CA VAL A 86 -4.30 11.85 10.21
C VAL A 86 -4.70 12.65 11.45
N ASP A 87 -5.84 13.30 11.42
CA ASP A 87 -6.34 14.06 12.55
C ASP A 87 -6.54 13.15 13.77
N GLY A 88 -5.93 13.52 14.90
CA GLY A 88 -5.88 12.69 16.11
C GLY A 88 -5.05 11.41 15.99
N GLY A 89 -4.41 11.13 14.85
CA GLY A 89 -3.63 9.92 14.62
C GLY A 89 -2.27 9.94 15.31
N LEU A 90 -2.02 9.04 16.26
CA LEU A 90 -0.76 8.95 16.99
C LEU A 90 0.44 8.71 16.06
N PHE A 91 0.34 7.69 15.20
CA PHE A 91 1.45 7.18 14.39
C PHE A 91 1.92 8.18 13.31
N SER A 92 0.99 8.69 12.49
CA SER A 92 1.29 9.65 11.42
C SER A 92 1.78 10.99 11.95
N ASN A 93 1.24 11.45 13.09
CA ASN A 93 1.70 12.67 13.75
C ASN A 93 3.12 12.50 14.31
N PHE A 94 3.42 11.35 14.92
CA PHE A 94 4.77 11.05 15.38
C PHE A 94 5.79 11.09 14.22
N LEU A 95 5.47 10.47 13.07
CA LEU A 95 6.36 10.49 11.89
C LEU A 95 6.57 11.90 11.35
N ASN A 96 5.54 12.75 11.39
CA ASN A 96 5.64 14.13 10.92
C ASN A 96 6.41 15.06 11.86
N GLU A 97 6.37 14.80 13.19
CA GLU A 97 6.81 15.77 14.19
C GLU A 97 8.07 15.35 14.97
N LYS A 98 8.31 14.04 15.09
CA LYS A 98 9.35 13.49 15.96
C LYS A 98 10.50 12.80 15.20
N ILE A 99 10.39 12.70 13.88
CA ILE A 99 11.44 12.12 13.05
C ILE A 99 12.33 13.22 12.49
N PHE A 100 13.63 12.97 12.52
CA PHE A 100 14.67 13.89 12.05
C PHE A 100 15.81 13.10 11.39
N PRO A 101 16.64 13.76 10.58
CA PRO A 101 17.81 13.12 9.96
C PRO A 101 18.74 12.46 10.99
N GLY A 102 19.21 11.27 10.66
CA GLY A 102 20.05 10.45 11.53
C GLY A 102 19.31 9.43 12.41
N LYS A 103 17.99 9.55 12.59
CA LYS A 103 17.18 8.57 13.32
C LYS A 103 17.01 7.30 12.50
N THR A 104 17.16 6.14 13.14
CA THR A 104 16.87 4.83 12.53
C THR A 104 15.47 4.39 12.89
N ILE A 105 14.74 3.85 11.91
CA ILE A 105 13.38 3.34 12.05
C ILE A 105 13.37 1.91 11.55
N ASN A 106 12.78 1.00 12.33
CA ASN A 106 12.60 -0.38 11.92
C ASN A 106 11.41 -0.50 10.95
N MET A 107 11.59 -1.28 9.91
CA MET A 107 10.58 -1.53 8.89
C MET A 107 10.55 -3.00 8.49
N LEU A 108 9.49 -3.44 7.83
CA LEU A 108 9.53 -4.66 7.03
C LEU A 108 10.04 -4.34 5.63
N ALA A 109 10.56 -5.37 4.95
CA ALA A 109 10.98 -5.27 3.55
C ALA A 109 9.86 -4.73 2.65
N PRO A 110 10.18 -4.15 1.47
CA PRO A 110 9.17 -3.66 0.55
C PRO A 110 8.20 -4.75 0.11
N MET A 111 6.91 -4.46 0.19
CA MET A 111 5.81 -5.34 -0.20
C MET A 111 4.77 -4.59 -1.04
N GLY A 112 3.85 -5.32 -1.65
CA GLY A 112 2.73 -4.77 -2.40
C GLY A 112 2.77 -5.09 -3.89
N ASN A 113 1.59 -5.15 -4.49
CA ASN A 113 1.38 -5.52 -5.90
C ASN A 113 0.82 -4.38 -6.74
N PHE A 114 0.67 -3.19 -6.16
CA PHE A 114 0.27 -1.98 -6.89
C PHE A 114 1.45 -1.45 -7.71
N THR A 115 1.89 -2.24 -8.68
CA THR A 115 3.11 -2.01 -9.46
C THR A 115 2.93 -2.45 -10.91
N ALA A 116 3.84 -2.03 -11.77
CA ALA A 116 3.91 -2.45 -13.16
C ALA A 116 5.35 -2.87 -13.52
N ASP A 117 5.49 -3.70 -14.55
CA ASP A 117 6.78 -4.01 -15.12
C ASP A 117 7.10 -3.00 -16.22
N PHE A 118 8.18 -2.24 -16.05
CA PHE A 118 8.60 -1.16 -16.93
C PHE A 118 9.66 -1.63 -17.92
N HIS A 119 9.43 -1.34 -19.20
CA HIS A 119 10.36 -1.74 -20.25
C HIS A 119 10.40 -0.72 -21.38
N SER A 120 11.58 -0.40 -21.92
CA SER A 120 11.79 0.63 -22.95
C SER A 120 11.06 0.37 -24.29
N LYS A 121 10.64 -0.86 -24.54
CA LYS A 121 9.84 -1.23 -25.71
C LYS A 121 8.34 -1.05 -25.53
N ASN A 122 7.87 -0.90 -24.28
CA ASN A 122 6.47 -0.70 -24.01
C ASN A 122 5.97 0.61 -24.63
N GLN A 123 4.73 0.57 -25.07
CA GLN A 123 4.02 1.70 -25.62
C GLN A 123 2.56 1.59 -25.19
N ARG A 124 2.23 2.31 -24.12
CA ARG A 124 0.93 2.26 -23.46
C ARG A 124 0.57 3.61 -22.84
N HIS A 125 -0.66 3.75 -22.45
CA HIS A 125 -1.14 4.93 -21.74
C HIS A 125 -1.41 4.55 -20.29
N PHE A 126 -0.84 5.28 -19.35
CA PHE A 126 -1.15 5.17 -17.93
C PHE A 126 -2.16 6.24 -17.56
N PHE A 127 -3.37 5.81 -17.19
CA PHE A 127 -4.36 6.70 -16.59
C PHE A 127 -4.34 6.52 -15.07
N LEU A 128 -3.79 7.52 -14.39
CA LEU A 128 -3.53 7.49 -12.95
C LEU A 128 -4.58 8.34 -12.23
N VAL A 129 -5.27 7.77 -11.25
CA VAL A 129 -6.23 8.49 -10.40
C VAL A 129 -5.69 8.51 -8.97
N ALA A 130 -5.42 9.70 -8.46
CA ALA A 130 -4.91 9.91 -7.11
C ALA A 130 -5.83 10.79 -6.29
N GLY A 131 -6.07 10.44 -5.02
CA GLY A 131 -6.78 11.27 -4.06
C GLY A 131 -5.93 11.53 -2.80
N GLY A 132 -5.63 12.80 -2.49
CA GLY A 132 -4.86 13.17 -1.30
C GLY A 132 -3.53 12.43 -1.20
N SER A 133 -3.34 11.61 -0.13
CA SER A 133 -2.13 10.80 0.06
C SER A 133 -2.01 9.63 -0.91
N GLY A 134 -3.07 9.26 -1.65
CA GLY A 134 -3.00 8.25 -2.71
C GLY A 134 -2.04 8.59 -3.85
N ILE A 135 -1.56 9.84 -3.91
CA ILE A 135 -0.49 10.24 -4.83
C ILE A 135 0.85 9.55 -4.51
N THR A 136 1.05 8.98 -3.31
CA THR A 136 2.37 8.48 -2.91
C THR A 136 2.84 7.28 -3.75
N PRO A 137 2.09 6.18 -3.93
CA PRO A 137 2.49 5.12 -4.84
C PRO A 137 2.48 5.57 -6.30
N ILE A 138 1.52 6.40 -6.66
CA ILE A 138 1.36 6.93 -8.01
C ILE A 138 2.59 7.73 -8.45
N MET A 139 3.22 8.50 -7.57
CA MET A 139 4.43 9.27 -7.87
C MET A 139 5.61 8.37 -8.25
N GLY A 140 5.80 7.27 -7.54
CA GLY A 140 6.82 6.26 -7.88
C GLY A 140 6.60 5.64 -9.26
N ILE A 141 5.35 5.25 -9.55
CA ILE A 141 4.94 4.69 -10.86
C ILE A 141 5.14 5.73 -11.97
N LEU A 142 4.60 6.93 -11.80
CA LEU A 142 4.69 8.02 -12.78
C LEU A 142 6.13 8.31 -13.19
N LYS A 143 7.04 8.49 -12.23
CA LYS A 143 8.46 8.72 -12.51
C LYS A 143 9.09 7.55 -13.27
N SER A 144 8.71 6.33 -12.92
CA SER A 144 9.22 5.12 -13.56
C SER A 144 8.78 4.97 -15.00
N VAL A 145 7.52 5.30 -15.31
CA VAL A 145 7.02 5.34 -16.70
C VAL A 145 7.81 6.36 -17.51
N LEU A 146 7.97 7.57 -16.98
CA LEU A 146 8.62 8.66 -17.72
C LEU A 146 10.07 8.35 -18.08
N ILE A 147 10.81 7.63 -17.25
CA ILE A 147 12.22 7.30 -17.51
C ILE A 147 12.39 5.99 -18.30
N ASN A 148 11.61 4.96 -18.00
CA ASN A 148 11.82 3.63 -18.59
C ASN A 148 11.01 3.38 -19.86
N GLU A 149 9.90 4.10 -20.07
CA GLU A 149 9.02 3.87 -21.22
C GLU A 149 8.91 5.15 -22.09
N PRO A 150 9.91 5.46 -22.91
CA PRO A 150 9.97 6.73 -23.65
C PRO A 150 8.83 6.94 -24.64
N LYS A 151 8.11 5.87 -25.01
CA LYS A 151 6.97 5.91 -25.94
C LYS A 151 5.60 5.94 -25.25
N SER A 152 5.56 5.68 -23.94
CA SER A 152 4.33 5.67 -23.16
C SER A 152 3.92 7.09 -22.74
N LYS A 153 2.61 7.25 -22.54
CA LYS A 153 1.97 8.49 -22.06
C LYS A 153 1.42 8.30 -20.65
N VAL A 154 1.27 9.39 -19.93
CA VAL A 154 0.70 9.41 -18.59
C VAL A 154 -0.34 10.54 -18.50
N THR A 155 -1.56 10.22 -18.09
CA THR A 155 -2.54 11.19 -17.61
C THR A 155 -2.76 10.96 -16.14
N LEU A 156 -2.48 11.98 -15.31
CA LEU A 156 -2.70 11.96 -13.87
C LEU A 156 -3.90 12.85 -13.54
N LEU A 157 -4.99 12.26 -13.07
CA LEU A 157 -6.10 12.94 -12.42
C LEU A 157 -5.84 12.97 -10.92
N TYR A 158 -5.50 14.15 -10.37
CA TYR A 158 -5.12 14.28 -8.98
C TYR A 158 -6.10 15.16 -8.20
N CYS A 159 -6.78 14.54 -7.24
CA CYS A 159 -7.77 15.19 -6.39
C CYS A 159 -7.14 15.62 -5.06
N SER A 160 -7.30 16.90 -4.72
CA SER A 160 -6.87 17.48 -3.45
C SER A 160 -7.97 18.36 -2.86
N ARG A 161 -7.86 18.75 -1.59
CA ARG A 161 -8.84 19.63 -0.99
C ARG A 161 -8.71 21.05 -1.53
N ASN A 162 -7.50 21.61 -1.48
CA ASN A 162 -7.14 22.92 -1.98
C ASN A 162 -5.68 22.95 -2.44
N GLU A 163 -5.23 24.07 -2.97
CA GLU A 163 -3.90 24.27 -3.55
C GLU A 163 -2.76 23.96 -2.57
N SER A 164 -2.89 24.40 -1.32
CA SER A 164 -1.86 24.22 -0.28
C SER A 164 -1.70 22.77 0.19
N GLN A 165 -2.66 21.90 -0.15
CA GLN A 165 -2.67 20.48 0.17
C GLN A 165 -2.33 19.57 -1.04
N ILE A 166 -1.92 20.13 -2.15
CA ILE A 166 -1.39 19.35 -3.28
C ILE A 166 0.00 18.83 -2.92
N ILE A 167 0.08 17.55 -2.55
CA ILE A 167 1.36 16.90 -2.25
C ILE A 167 2.16 16.81 -3.55
N PHE A 168 3.47 17.09 -3.52
CA PHE A 168 4.37 17.10 -4.67
C PHE A 168 4.03 18.16 -5.76
N HIS A 169 3.27 19.22 -5.45
CA HIS A 169 2.81 20.21 -6.42
C HIS A 169 3.96 20.67 -7.34
N LYS A 170 5.03 21.20 -6.77
CA LYS A 170 6.17 21.70 -7.55
C LYS A 170 6.90 20.59 -8.33
N LYS A 171 6.96 19.37 -7.78
CA LYS A 171 7.58 18.23 -8.47
C LYS A 171 6.76 17.82 -9.69
N LEU A 172 5.42 17.81 -9.58
CA LEU A 172 4.51 17.50 -10.69
C LEU A 172 4.56 18.55 -11.78
N GLU A 173 4.61 19.85 -11.43
CA GLU A 173 4.81 20.92 -12.40
C GLU A 173 6.12 20.73 -13.19
N ASN A 174 7.24 20.51 -12.48
CA ASN A 174 8.54 20.31 -13.10
C ASN A 174 8.55 19.09 -14.03
N LEU A 175 7.92 17.98 -13.62
CA LEU A 175 7.81 16.79 -14.44
C LEU A 175 6.96 17.03 -15.70
N SER A 176 5.87 17.78 -15.60
CA SER A 176 5.02 18.15 -16.76
C SER A 176 5.79 19.00 -17.76
N VAL A 177 6.54 19.99 -17.27
CA VAL A 177 7.37 20.87 -18.12
C VAL A 177 8.49 20.07 -18.81
N ALA A 178 9.10 19.11 -18.10
CA ALA A 178 10.17 18.27 -18.63
C ALA A 178 9.69 17.19 -19.61
N ASN A 179 8.38 16.86 -19.61
CA ASN A 179 7.81 15.79 -20.44
C ASN A 179 6.59 16.27 -21.26
N PRO A 180 6.75 17.29 -22.12
CA PRO A 180 5.65 17.83 -22.91
C PRO A 180 5.08 16.73 -23.86
N GLY A 181 3.76 16.66 -23.93
CA GLY A 181 3.04 15.67 -24.76
C GLY A 181 3.08 14.23 -24.24
N ARG A 182 3.83 13.96 -23.16
CA ARG A 182 3.88 12.64 -22.52
C ARG A 182 3.24 12.61 -21.12
N LEU A 183 3.31 13.70 -20.36
CA LEU A 183 2.67 13.82 -19.05
C LEU A 183 1.65 14.94 -19.08
N GLN A 184 0.39 14.57 -18.79
CA GLN A 184 -0.68 15.51 -18.48
C GLN A 184 -1.07 15.37 -17.03
N VAL A 185 -1.02 16.45 -16.25
CA VAL A 185 -1.49 16.51 -14.87
C VAL A 185 -2.77 17.34 -14.82
N ILE A 186 -3.85 16.74 -14.33
CA ILE A 186 -5.16 17.36 -14.19
C ILE A 186 -5.46 17.42 -12.69
N HIS A 187 -5.39 18.62 -12.11
CA HIS A 187 -5.79 18.83 -10.72
C HIS A 187 -7.30 19.04 -10.62
N ASN A 188 -7.92 18.38 -9.63
CA ASN A 188 -9.31 18.63 -9.23
C ASN A 188 -9.34 19.00 -7.74
N LEU A 189 -9.81 20.21 -7.40
CA LEU A 189 -9.84 20.69 -6.02
C LEU A 189 -11.28 20.72 -5.48
N SER A 190 -11.51 20.07 -4.34
CA SER A 190 -12.86 20.02 -3.75
C SER A 190 -13.25 21.32 -3.02
N GLN A 191 -12.28 22.10 -2.57
CA GLN A 191 -12.44 23.37 -1.85
C GLN A 191 -11.32 24.35 -2.27
N PRO A 192 -11.28 24.75 -3.55
CA PRO A 192 -10.25 25.66 -4.04
C PRO A 192 -10.43 27.09 -3.50
N SER A 193 -9.39 27.91 -3.65
CA SER A 193 -9.52 29.35 -3.47
C SER A 193 -10.31 29.99 -4.60
N ASP A 194 -10.78 31.24 -4.40
CA ASP A 194 -11.51 32.00 -5.42
C ASP A 194 -10.67 32.30 -6.68
N THR A 195 -9.35 32.19 -6.58
CA THR A 195 -8.41 32.42 -7.70
C THR A 195 -8.12 31.15 -8.52
N TRP A 196 -8.64 30.00 -8.10
CA TRP A 196 -8.45 28.75 -8.82
C TRP A 196 -9.25 28.72 -10.12
N THR A 197 -8.58 28.40 -11.23
CA THR A 197 -9.19 28.33 -12.58
C THR A 197 -9.28 26.90 -13.14
N GLY A 198 -8.79 25.90 -12.40
CA GLY A 198 -8.86 24.49 -12.79
C GLY A 198 -10.17 23.81 -12.40
N ASN A 199 -10.19 22.48 -12.53
CA ASN A 199 -11.37 21.69 -12.13
C ASN A 199 -11.64 21.84 -10.63
N SER A 200 -12.92 21.95 -10.26
CA SER A 200 -13.36 22.17 -8.89
C SER A 200 -14.58 21.34 -8.52
N GLY A 201 -14.79 21.16 -7.21
CA GLY A 201 -15.89 20.37 -6.67
C GLY A 201 -15.49 18.91 -6.40
N ARG A 202 -16.47 18.10 -5.97
CA ARG A 202 -16.27 16.66 -5.81
C ARG A 202 -16.13 16.00 -7.16
N LEU A 203 -15.18 15.07 -7.26
CA LEU A 203 -15.00 14.28 -8.49
C LEU A 203 -16.22 13.37 -8.68
N THR A 204 -16.96 13.56 -9.76
CA THR A 204 -18.13 12.75 -10.13
C THR A 204 -17.79 11.70 -11.17
N LYS A 205 -18.65 10.71 -11.34
CA LYS A 205 -18.53 9.70 -12.39
C LYS A 205 -18.48 10.32 -13.79
N GLU A 206 -19.33 11.30 -14.05
CA GLU A 206 -19.38 12.01 -15.33
C GLU A 206 -18.03 12.65 -15.64
N THR A 207 -17.43 13.35 -14.69
CA THR A 207 -16.11 13.98 -14.87
C THR A 207 -15.02 12.93 -15.14
N ILE A 208 -15.04 11.81 -14.43
CA ILE A 208 -14.07 10.71 -14.65
C ILE A 208 -14.29 10.12 -16.04
N SER A 209 -15.54 9.83 -16.41
CA SER A 209 -15.90 9.24 -17.73
C SER A 209 -15.40 10.13 -18.87
N ASP A 210 -15.67 11.42 -18.82
CA ASP A 210 -15.23 12.39 -19.84
C ASP A 210 -13.71 12.40 -19.97
N LEU A 211 -12.99 12.42 -18.85
CA LEU A 211 -11.53 12.43 -18.84
C LEU A 211 -10.93 11.10 -19.33
N VAL A 212 -11.52 9.97 -18.99
CA VAL A 212 -11.09 8.65 -19.49
C VAL A 212 -11.34 8.56 -20.98
N GLN A 213 -12.53 8.91 -21.48
CA GLN A 213 -12.85 8.92 -22.90
C GLN A 213 -11.92 9.82 -23.69
N LYS A 214 -11.65 11.02 -23.18
CA LYS A 214 -10.69 11.93 -23.78
C LYS A 214 -9.30 11.31 -23.87
N ALA A 215 -8.80 10.76 -22.76
CA ALA A 215 -7.49 10.13 -22.71
C ALA A 215 -7.39 8.92 -23.70
N GLN A 216 -8.46 8.13 -23.81
CA GLN A 216 -8.52 7.02 -24.77
C GLN A 216 -8.53 7.53 -26.23
N SER A 217 -9.25 8.62 -26.51
CA SER A 217 -9.30 9.19 -27.87
C SER A 217 -8.00 9.86 -28.32
N GLU A 218 -7.19 10.30 -27.38
CA GLU A 218 -5.88 10.93 -27.62
C GLU A 218 -4.72 9.92 -27.68
N SER A 219 -5.01 8.63 -27.53
CA SER A 219 -3.98 7.59 -27.50
C SER A 219 -4.43 6.31 -28.22
N ASP A 220 -3.70 5.92 -29.25
CA ASP A 220 -3.87 4.64 -29.94
C ASP A 220 -3.31 3.44 -29.16
N PHE A 221 -2.84 3.66 -27.94
CA PHE A 221 -2.15 2.66 -27.13
C PHE A 221 -3.08 2.05 -26.08
N PRO A 222 -2.85 0.78 -25.68
CA PRO A 222 -3.58 0.17 -24.58
C PRO A 222 -3.41 1.01 -23.31
N THR A 223 -4.53 1.24 -22.61
CA THR A 223 -4.54 2.04 -21.37
C THR A 223 -4.56 1.11 -20.17
N GLU A 224 -3.74 1.42 -19.18
CA GLU A 224 -3.73 0.81 -17.84
C GLU A 224 -4.11 1.86 -16.80
N TYR A 225 -4.93 1.45 -15.83
CA TYR A 225 -5.55 2.33 -14.85
C TYR A 225 -5.01 2.02 -13.46
N PHE A 226 -4.42 3.02 -12.80
CA PHE A 226 -3.92 2.90 -11.43
C PHE A 226 -4.68 3.88 -10.54
N ILE A 227 -5.35 3.36 -9.52
CA ILE A 227 -6.29 4.11 -8.70
C ILE A 227 -5.90 3.98 -7.24
N CYS A 228 -5.66 5.12 -6.56
CA CYS A 228 -5.36 5.16 -5.14
C CYS A 228 -5.88 6.46 -4.50
N GLY A 229 -6.65 6.33 -3.43
CA GLY A 229 -7.22 7.48 -2.74
C GLY A 229 -8.36 7.10 -1.79
N PRO A 230 -9.14 8.07 -1.33
CA PRO A 230 -10.34 7.83 -0.53
C PRO A 230 -11.40 7.02 -1.30
N ASP A 231 -12.15 6.18 -0.58
CA ASP A 231 -13.13 5.23 -1.12
C ASP A 231 -14.06 5.86 -2.15
N GLY A 232 -14.68 7.03 -1.86
CA GLY A 232 -15.60 7.67 -2.81
C GLY A 232 -14.97 8.13 -4.14
N ILE A 233 -13.65 8.33 -4.21
CA ILE A 233 -12.95 8.59 -5.48
C ILE A 233 -12.68 7.26 -6.18
N MET A 234 -12.26 6.26 -5.41
CA MET A 234 -11.95 4.93 -5.94
C MET A 234 -13.19 4.26 -6.49
N ASP A 235 -14.29 4.26 -5.74
CA ASP A 235 -15.57 3.67 -6.14
C ASP A 235 -16.08 4.30 -7.44
N ASN A 236 -16.12 5.63 -7.51
CA ASN A 236 -16.53 6.34 -8.72
C ASN A 236 -15.66 5.96 -9.93
N ALA A 237 -14.34 5.86 -9.74
CA ALA A 237 -13.43 5.49 -10.82
C ALA A 237 -13.64 4.03 -11.27
N LEU A 238 -13.79 3.11 -10.33
CA LEU A 238 -14.00 1.69 -10.62
C LEU A 238 -15.34 1.46 -11.33
N GLU A 239 -16.42 2.09 -10.85
CA GLU A 239 -17.74 1.97 -11.47
C GLU A 239 -17.73 2.52 -12.93
N VAL A 240 -17.07 3.66 -13.17
CA VAL A 240 -16.92 4.19 -14.54
C VAL A 240 -16.16 3.20 -15.44
N LEU A 241 -15.06 2.63 -14.97
CA LEU A 241 -14.28 1.67 -15.76
C LEU A 241 -15.06 0.38 -16.03
N GLU A 242 -15.90 -0.06 -15.09
CA GLU A 242 -16.81 -1.21 -15.27
C GLU A 242 -17.89 -0.90 -16.30
N GLU A 243 -18.55 0.28 -16.21
CA GLU A 243 -19.55 0.74 -17.20
C GLU A 243 -18.94 0.85 -18.60
N MET A 244 -17.68 1.25 -18.69
CA MET A 244 -16.91 1.30 -19.95
C MET A 244 -16.37 -0.06 -20.39
N LYS A 245 -16.64 -1.13 -19.65
CA LYS A 245 -16.20 -2.52 -19.92
C LYS A 245 -14.68 -2.64 -20.07
N VAL A 246 -13.94 -1.87 -19.27
CA VAL A 246 -12.48 -2.01 -19.20
C VAL A 246 -12.15 -3.37 -18.58
N SER A 247 -11.22 -4.08 -19.21
CA SER A 247 -10.79 -5.39 -18.72
C SER A 247 -10.13 -5.28 -17.35
N LYS A 248 -10.51 -6.13 -16.39
CA LYS A 248 -10.09 -6.08 -14.99
C LYS A 248 -8.57 -6.23 -14.82
N ASP A 249 -7.89 -6.95 -15.72
CA ASP A 249 -6.43 -7.08 -15.75
C ASP A 249 -5.70 -5.76 -16.10
N LYS A 250 -6.43 -4.72 -16.50
CA LYS A 250 -5.92 -3.38 -16.77
C LYS A 250 -6.17 -2.39 -15.64
N ILE A 251 -6.83 -2.83 -14.57
CA ILE A 251 -7.23 -1.99 -13.45
C ILE A 251 -6.45 -2.42 -12.21
N TYR A 252 -5.64 -1.51 -11.67
CA TYR A 252 -4.86 -1.68 -10.45
C TYR A 252 -5.39 -0.72 -9.39
N ARG A 253 -5.65 -1.23 -8.19
CA ARG A 253 -6.14 -0.41 -7.07
C ARG A 253 -5.29 -0.62 -5.82
N GLU A 254 -5.09 0.42 -5.04
CA GLU A 254 -4.52 0.35 -3.69
C GLU A 254 -5.36 1.18 -2.73
N SER A 255 -5.85 0.53 -1.67
CA SER A 255 -6.64 1.16 -0.61
C SER A 255 -5.78 1.46 0.60
N PHE A 256 -5.95 2.65 1.20
CA PHE A 256 -5.25 3.01 2.43
C PHE A 256 -6.18 2.86 3.62
N TYR A 257 -5.64 2.24 4.67
CA TYR A 257 -6.30 2.13 5.95
C TYR A 257 -6.50 3.51 6.59
N SER A 258 -7.71 3.82 7.04
CA SER A 258 -7.97 5.00 7.86
C SER A 258 -8.26 4.59 9.31
N ALA A 259 -7.71 5.31 10.30
CA ALA A 259 -7.94 5.05 11.73
C ALA A 259 -9.43 5.11 12.17
N ALA A 260 -10.33 5.55 11.31
CA ALA A 260 -11.77 5.45 11.53
C ALA A 260 -12.28 3.99 11.47
N ALA A 261 -11.58 3.11 10.76
CA ALA A 261 -11.90 1.68 10.70
C ALA A 261 -11.45 0.92 11.97
N ASP A 262 -10.47 1.41 12.76
CA ASP A 262 -10.07 0.80 14.04
C ASP A 262 -11.27 0.64 14.99
N LYS A 263 -12.17 1.62 15.04
CA LYS A 263 -13.37 1.61 15.91
C LYS A 263 -14.48 0.69 15.42
N ALA A 264 -14.54 0.40 14.14
CA ALA A 264 -15.55 -0.50 13.57
C ALA A 264 -15.12 -1.98 13.73
N HIS A 265 -13.81 -2.25 13.71
CA HIS A 265 -13.26 -3.60 13.87
C HIS A 265 -13.41 -4.13 15.30
N ASP A 266 -13.17 -3.30 16.33
CA ASP A 266 -13.38 -3.67 17.74
C ASP A 266 -14.85 -3.99 18.05
N ALA A 267 -15.80 -3.43 17.27
CA ALA A 267 -17.23 -3.70 17.43
C ALA A 267 -17.71 -4.97 16.68
N ALA A 268 -17.05 -5.35 15.59
CA ALA A 268 -17.42 -6.52 14.78
C ALA A 268 -16.85 -7.85 15.33
N ALA A 269 -15.78 -7.78 16.13
CA ALA A 269 -15.12 -8.97 16.72
C ALA A 269 -15.93 -9.69 17.82
N SER A 270 -17.10 -9.20 18.21
CA SER A 270 -17.93 -9.78 19.30
C SER A 270 -19.05 -10.72 18.84
N GLY A 271 -19.06 -11.19 17.60
CA GLY A 271 -20.00 -12.20 17.12
C GLY A 271 -19.64 -13.60 17.60
N ASN A 272 -20.50 -14.24 18.40
CA ASN A 272 -20.41 -15.65 18.78
C ASN A 272 -20.46 -16.54 17.51
N MET A 273 -19.31 -16.88 16.94
CA MET A 273 -19.24 -17.82 15.82
C MET A 273 -19.14 -19.24 16.35
N SER A 274 -20.21 -20.03 16.17
CA SER A 274 -20.19 -21.48 16.41
C SER A 274 -19.36 -22.17 15.32
N GLY A 275 -18.17 -22.60 15.64
CA GLY A 275 -17.28 -23.32 14.72
C GLY A 275 -16.35 -24.28 15.48
N LEU A 276 -15.66 -25.14 14.74
CA LEU A 276 -14.65 -26.03 15.30
C LEU A 276 -13.29 -25.37 15.25
N THR A 277 -12.50 -25.54 16.31
CA THR A 277 -11.07 -25.25 16.28
C THR A 277 -10.41 -26.15 15.21
N ARG A 278 -9.54 -25.56 14.38
CA ARG A 278 -8.86 -26.25 13.28
C ARG A 278 -7.36 -26.08 13.35
N GLU A 279 -6.65 -27.06 12.85
CA GLU A 279 -5.22 -26.95 12.60
C GLU A 279 -4.99 -26.39 11.21
N VAL A 280 -4.05 -25.44 11.10
CA VAL A 280 -3.64 -24.81 9.85
C VAL A 280 -2.12 -24.93 9.74
N THR A 281 -1.63 -25.43 8.60
CA THR A 281 -0.21 -25.43 8.31
C THR A 281 0.16 -24.10 7.64
N VAL A 282 1.07 -23.36 8.24
CA VAL A 282 1.64 -22.13 7.70
C VAL A 282 3.08 -22.38 7.27
N GLU A 283 3.36 -22.25 5.98
CA GLU A 283 4.72 -22.22 5.46
C GLU A 283 5.24 -20.77 5.51
N LEU A 284 6.25 -20.52 6.33
CA LEU A 284 6.87 -19.21 6.52
C LEU A 284 8.39 -19.36 6.42
N GLU A 285 9.04 -18.55 5.55
CA GLU A 285 10.49 -18.58 5.32
C GLU A 285 11.03 -19.98 4.94
N GLY A 286 10.19 -20.82 4.32
CA GLY A 286 10.54 -22.19 3.90
C GLY A 286 10.38 -23.25 5.00
N GLU A 287 9.92 -22.87 6.20
CA GLU A 287 9.62 -23.79 7.30
C GLU A 287 8.10 -23.96 7.47
N GLU A 288 7.65 -25.17 7.82
CA GLU A 288 6.26 -25.46 8.08
C GLU A 288 5.96 -25.37 9.57
N HIS A 289 4.91 -24.61 9.91
CA HIS A 289 4.43 -24.41 11.27
C HIS A 289 2.98 -24.83 11.36
N LEU A 290 2.66 -25.72 12.30
CA LEU A 290 1.29 -26.11 12.60
C LEU A 290 0.73 -25.19 13.69
N ILE A 291 -0.32 -24.43 13.37
CA ILE A 291 -0.99 -23.54 14.31
C ILE A 291 -2.43 -23.99 14.55
N THR A 292 -2.91 -23.75 15.76
CA THR A 292 -4.31 -24.01 16.14
C THR A 292 -5.11 -22.73 16.01
N VAL A 293 -6.16 -22.73 15.19
CA VAL A 293 -7.03 -21.58 14.92
C VAL A 293 -8.41 -21.82 15.54
N SER A 294 -8.76 -21.06 16.56
CA SER A 294 -10.10 -21.07 17.16
C SER A 294 -11.12 -20.34 16.27
N PRO A 295 -12.42 -20.66 16.36
CA PRO A 295 -13.45 -20.12 15.46
C PRO A 295 -13.58 -18.59 15.48
N ASP A 296 -13.25 -17.97 16.61
CA ASP A 296 -13.30 -16.53 16.86
C ASP A 296 -12.06 -15.78 16.37
N LYS A 297 -11.00 -16.51 15.96
CA LYS A 297 -9.72 -15.93 15.55
C LYS A 297 -9.44 -16.13 14.06
N THR A 298 -8.68 -15.21 13.51
CA THR A 298 -8.10 -15.33 12.18
C THR A 298 -6.83 -16.17 12.19
N ILE A 299 -6.38 -16.58 10.99
CA ILE A 299 -5.09 -17.28 10.82
C ILE A 299 -3.94 -16.43 11.35
N LEU A 300 -3.93 -15.12 11.07
CA LEU A 300 -2.89 -14.22 11.56
C LEU A 300 -2.90 -14.09 13.08
N GLU A 301 -4.07 -13.81 13.69
CA GLU A 301 -4.20 -13.67 15.15
C GLU A 301 -3.75 -14.94 15.88
N SER A 302 -4.09 -16.10 15.33
CA SER A 302 -3.73 -17.40 15.92
C SER A 302 -2.23 -17.68 15.76
N GLY A 303 -1.64 -17.36 14.62
CA GLY A 303 -0.21 -17.49 14.40
C GLY A 303 0.60 -16.61 15.35
N LEU A 304 0.23 -15.31 15.45
CA LEU A 304 0.89 -14.39 16.38
C LEU A 304 0.76 -14.80 17.84
N ALA A 305 -0.41 -15.32 18.25
CA ALA A 305 -0.66 -15.82 19.60
C ALA A 305 0.17 -17.08 19.95
N GLN A 306 0.68 -17.78 18.94
CA GLN A 306 1.55 -18.95 19.06
C GLN A 306 3.01 -18.63 18.70
N ASP A 307 3.39 -17.35 18.84
CA ASP A 307 4.77 -16.83 18.60
C ASP A 307 5.29 -17.01 17.17
N LEU A 308 4.41 -17.28 16.19
CA LEU A 308 4.80 -17.32 14.78
C LEU A 308 4.85 -15.89 14.24
N ASN A 309 6.04 -15.45 13.84
CA ASN A 309 6.28 -14.07 13.37
C ASN A 309 5.79 -13.85 11.94
N MET A 310 4.48 -13.92 11.73
CA MET A 310 3.87 -13.65 10.43
C MET A 310 3.96 -12.15 10.08
N PRO A 311 4.18 -11.80 8.81
CA PRO A 311 4.14 -10.40 8.38
C PRO A 311 2.71 -9.85 8.46
N TYR A 312 2.56 -8.62 8.96
CA TYR A 312 1.27 -7.91 8.99
C TYR A 312 1.45 -6.39 9.07
N SER A 313 0.39 -5.66 8.77
CA SER A 313 0.31 -4.21 8.99
C SER A 313 -1.09 -3.76 9.38
N CYS A 314 -2.05 -3.63 8.44
CA CYS A 314 -3.38 -3.06 8.70
C CYS A 314 -4.29 -3.95 9.56
N GLN A 315 -4.16 -5.25 9.51
CA GLN A 315 -4.99 -6.26 10.17
C GLN A 315 -6.50 -6.15 9.82
N SER A 316 -6.84 -5.52 8.70
CA SER A 316 -8.23 -5.21 8.31
C SER A 316 -8.55 -5.57 6.85
N GLY A 317 -7.75 -6.42 6.19
CA GLY A 317 -8.01 -6.85 4.82
C GLY A 317 -7.71 -5.84 3.72
N LEU A 318 -7.13 -4.67 4.05
CA LEU A 318 -6.94 -3.56 3.10
C LEU A 318 -5.54 -3.47 2.50
N CYS A 319 -4.55 -4.14 3.08
CA CYS A 319 -3.19 -4.19 2.55
C CYS A 319 -2.77 -5.63 2.30
N THR A 320 -1.66 -5.81 1.58
CA THR A 320 -1.14 -7.14 1.22
C THR A 320 -0.03 -7.63 2.16
N ALA A 321 0.21 -6.96 3.31
CA ALA A 321 1.29 -7.33 4.22
C ALA A 321 1.17 -8.74 4.84
N CYS A 322 -0.05 -9.25 5.02
CA CYS A 322 -0.33 -10.60 5.53
C CYS A 322 -0.80 -11.56 4.42
N ARG A 323 -0.48 -11.26 3.16
CA ARG A 323 -0.88 -12.09 2.02
C ARG A 323 -0.22 -13.46 2.10
N GLY A 324 -0.99 -14.49 1.82
CA GLY A 324 -0.52 -15.86 1.69
C GLY A 324 -1.20 -16.57 0.52
N LYS A 325 -0.52 -17.56 -0.02
CA LYS A 325 -1.05 -18.45 -1.04
C LYS A 325 -1.74 -19.64 -0.37
N LEU A 326 -3.03 -19.82 -0.59
CA LEU A 326 -3.75 -21.02 -0.18
C LEU A 326 -3.30 -22.20 -1.05
N ILE A 327 -2.66 -23.19 -0.44
CA ILE A 327 -2.15 -24.39 -1.12
C ILE A 327 -3.16 -25.51 -1.08
N SER A 328 -3.89 -25.66 0.03
CA SER A 328 -4.99 -26.64 0.19
C SER A 328 -6.02 -26.14 1.18
N GLY A 329 -7.19 -26.77 1.17
CA GLY A 329 -8.31 -26.47 2.05
C GLY A 329 -9.11 -25.25 1.58
N GLU A 330 -10.06 -24.84 2.43
CA GLU A 330 -10.93 -23.69 2.19
C GLU A 330 -10.85 -22.71 3.37
N VAL A 331 -10.87 -21.43 3.06
CA VAL A 331 -10.95 -20.34 4.04
C VAL A 331 -12.10 -19.40 3.69
N LYS A 332 -12.68 -18.78 4.71
CA LYS A 332 -13.59 -17.64 4.55
C LYS A 332 -12.81 -16.37 4.83
N MET A 333 -12.76 -15.46 3.88
CA MET A 333 -12.27 -14.08 4.03
C MET A 333 -13.46 -13.16 4.37
N ASP A 334 -13.32 -12.33 5.41
CA ASP A 334 -14.34 -11.34 5.78
C ASP A 334 -14.22 -10.06 4.95
N GLU A 335 -12.99 -9.71 4.52
CA GLU A 335 -12.67 -8.54 3.69
C GLU A 335 -11.51 -8.91 2.76
N ASP A 336 -11.57 -8.48 1.51
CA ASP A 336 -10.57 -8.82 0.47
C ASP A 336 -10.12 -7.60 -0.36
N ALA A 337 -10.52 -6.38 0.04
CA ALA A 337 -10.25 -5.16 -0.72
C ALA A 337 -8.74 -4.89 -0.98
N GLY A 338 -7.85 -5.51 -0.20
CA GLY A 338 -6.40 -5.49 -0.43
C GLY A 338 -5.92 -6.40 -1.56
N LEU A 339 -6.78 -7.30 -2.07
CA LEU A 339 -6.45 -8.20 -3.18
C LEU A 339 -7.20 -7.79 -4.45
N SER A 340 -6.55 -7.99 -5.59
CA SER A 340 -7.21 -7.95 -6.89
C SER A 340 -8.01 -9.24 -7.13
N GLU A 341 -9.03 -9.20 -7.99
CA GLU A 341 -9.79 -10.38 -8.36
C GLU A 341 -8.90 -11.49 -8.95
N ASN A 342 -7.85 -11.11 -9.70
CA ASN A 342 -6.88 -12.05 -10.24
C ASN A 342 -6.08 -12.76 -9.15
N GLU A 343 -5.75 -12.07 -8.06
CA GLU A 343 -5.08 -12.68 -6.91
C GLU A 343 -6.00 -13.65 -6.19
N ILE A 344 -7.26 -13.26 -5.95
CA ILE A 344 -8.27 -14.13 -5.34
C ILE A 344 -8.49 -15.37 -6.21
N ALA A 345 -8.70 -15.20 -7.51
CA ALA A 345 -8.85 -16.32 -8.47
C ALA A 345 -7.59 -17.21 -8.52
N SER A 346 -6.43 -16.64 -8.28
CA SER A 346 -5.17 -17.36 -8.15
C SER A 346 -4.98 -18.03 -6.78
N GLY A 347 -5.92 -17.92 -5.85
CA GLY A 347 -5.90 -18.54 -4.53
C GLY A 347 -5.08 -17.77 -3.49
N TYR A 348 -4.88 -16.47 -3.65
CA TYR A 348 -4.30 -15.64 -2.58
C TYR A 348 -5.37 -15.27 -1.54
N ILE A 349 -4.94 -15.19 -0.29
CA ILE A 349 -5.76 -14.81 0.87
C ILE A 349 -5.03 -13.77 1.71
N LEU A 350 -5.79 -13.05 2.54
CA LEU A 350 -5.26 -12.16 3.57
C LEU A 350 -5.44 -12.81 4.94
N CYS A 351 -4.36 -13.26 5.55
CA CYS A 351 -4.41 -14.03 6.80
C CYS A 351 -5.06 -13.29 7.97
N CYS A 352 -5.05 -11.95 7.96
CA CYS A 352 -5.64 -11.12 9.03
C CYS A 352 -7.18 -11.11 9.02
N VAL A 353 -7.82 -11.53 7.94
CA VAL A 353 -9.29 -11.58 7.79
C VAL A 353 -9.79 -12.96 7.33
N SER A 354 -8.89 -13.95 7.30
CA SER A 354 -9.19 -15.32 6.86
C SER A 354 -9.35 -16.26 8.04
N ARG A 355 -10.42 -17.07 8.01
CA ARG A 355 -10.69 -18.16 8.96
C ARG A 355 -10.79 -19.49 8.22
N PRO A 356 -10.21 -20.59 8.76
CA PRO A 356 -10.26 -21.88 8.09
C PRO A 356 -11.68 -22.47 8.11
N VAL A 357 -12.15 -22.98 6.97
CA VAL A 357 -13.43 -23.66 6.81
C VAL A 357 -13.25 -25.17 6.86
N THR A 358 -12.18 -25.70 6.28
CA THR A 358 -11.81 -27.13 6.30
C THR A 358 -10.64 -27.40 7.24
N SER A 359 -10.33 -28.67 7.50
CA SER A 359 -9.24 -29.08 8.42
C SER A 359 -7.89 -29.32 7.74
N ASP A 360 -7.84 -29.17 6.43
CA ASP A 360 -6.66 -29.41 5.59
C ASP A 360 -6.05 -28.11 5.05
N VAL A 361 -6.32 -26.99 5.73
CA VAL A 361 -5.86 -25.66 5.30
C VAL A 361 -4.34 -25.56 5.42
N ARG A 362 -3.73 -25.21 4.29
CA ARG A 362 -2.29 -24.94 4.18
C ARG A 362 -2.07 -23.63 3.46
N VAL A 363 -1.34 -22.73 4.07
CA VAL A 363 -1.06 -21.38 3.57
C VAL A 363 0.43 -21.16 3.51
N LYS A 364 0.93 -20.69 2.35
CA LYS A 364 2.32 -20.25 2.17
C LYS A 364 2.37 -18.73 2.22
N ILE A 365 3.13 -18.19 3.15
CA ILE A 365 3.42 -16.77 3.26
C ILE A 365 4.60 -16.42 2.33
N GLU A 366 4.44 -15.35 1.54
CA GLU A 366 5.42 -14.92 0.54
C GLU A 366 6.13 -13.63 0.99
#